data_2811dde2aeac63a7c5951352ff73749e
#
_entry.id   2811dde2aeac63a7c5951352ff73749e
#
_cell.length_a   1.000
_cell.length_b   1.000
_cell.length_c   1.000
_cell.angle_alpha   90.00
_cell.angle_beta   90.00
_cell.angle_gamma   90.00
#
_symmetry.space_group_name_H-M   'P 1'
#
loop_
_entity.id
_entity.type
_entity.pdbx_description
1 polymer ?
#
loop_
_entity_poly.entity_id
_entity_poly.type
_entity_poly.pdbx_seq_one_letter_code
_entity_poly.pdbx_strand_id
1 'polypeptide(L)'
;MCSDACPGGHIRNYQDQCCWMCVKCREDSYVLNDTCKSCDPGYAPDNPKTGCVKIKAETIDWLSPWAMVPLVFSSIGICFTIFTTCVFIRYNKTPVIKASGRELCYMLLTGILCCYCMSFVILVPPNILSCALLRVGIGLCLSICYSAIFIKTNRISRIFNQGVKSIQRPLYTSPVSQVTISSGKIFNHIYYQNILLILNYFF
;
A
#
# COMPACT_ATOMS: atom_id res chain seq x y z
N MET A 1 33.06 -50.12 2.03
CA MET A 1 33.35 -48.72 1.74
C MET A 1 32.45 -47.84 2.59
N CYS A 2 33.04 -47.00 3.42
CA CYS A 2 32.25 -46.04 4.18
C CYS A 2 31.63 -45.02 3.25
N SER A 3 30.52 -44.37 3.64
CA SER A 3 29.80 -43.40 2.84
C SER A 3 30.69 -42.21 2.44
N ASP A 4 30.49 -41.67 1.26
CA ASP A 4 31.19 -40.48 0.75
C ASP A 4 30.88 -39.25 1.61
N ALA A 5 31.74 -38.20 1.55
CA ALA A 5 31.56 -36.97 2.26
C ALA A 5 30.25 -36.28 1.80
N CYS A 6 29.45 -35.79 2.76
CA CYS A 6 28.20 -35.13 2.43
C CYS A 6 28.43 -33.78 1.71
N PRO A 7 27.66 -33.49 0.67
CA PRO A 7 27.72 -32.20 0.02
C PRO A 7 27.25 -31.08 0.94
N GLY A 8 27.60 -29.83 0.61
CA GLY A 8 27.22 -28.66 1.41
C GLY A 8 25.71 -28.58 1.66
N GLY A 9 25.32 -28.20 2.88
CA GLY A 9 23.93 -28.11 3.29
C GLY A 9 23.29 -29.47 3.67
N HIS A 10 24.06 -30.53 3.82
CA HIS A 10 23.60 -31.83 4.30
C HIS A 10 24.28 -32.16 5.61
N ILE A 11 23.57 -32.84 6.49
CA ILE A 11 24.08 -33.39 7.76
C ILE A 11 24.23 -34.91 7.67
N ARG A 12 25.12 -35.45 8.45
CA ARG A 12 25.32 -36.88 8.55
C ARG A 12 24.34 -37.47 9.55
N ASN A 13 23.49 -38.38 9.10
CA ASN A 13 22.64 -39.17 9.96
C ASN A 13 23.25 -40.60 10.07
N TYR A 14 23.66 -40.97 11.25
CA TYR A 14 24.27 -42.28 11.51
C TYR A 14 23.16 -43.31 11.75
N GLN A 15 22.98 -44.22 10.81
CA GLN A 15 22.00 -45.29 10.90
C GLN A 15 22.66 -46.60 11.44
N ASP A 16 23.95 -46.78 11.21
CA ASP A 16 24.77 -47.86 11.74
C ASP A 16 26.15 -47.33 12.14
N GLN A 17 26.89 -48.09 12.98
CA GLN A 17 28.19 -47.66 13.55
C GLN A 17 29.27 -47.26 12.54
N CYS A 18 29.11 -47.59 11.29
CA CYS A 18 30.12 -47.38 10.25
C CYS A 18 29.64 -46.62 9.00
N CYS A 19 28.32 -46.39 8.79
CA CYS A 19 27.76 -45.77 7.61
C CYS A 19 26.82 -44.63 8.00
N TRP A 20 26.85 -43.53 7.22
CA TRP A 20 25.97 -42.39 7.38
C TRP A 20 25.22 -42.11 6.10
N MET A 21 24.00 -41.59 6.25
CA MET A 21 23.19 -41.07 5.17
C MET A 21 23.20 -39.55 5.24
N CYS A 22 23.37 -38.89 4.08
CA CYS A 22 23.31 -37.44 4.01
C CYS A 22 21.86 -36.96 3.94
N VAL A 23 21.42 -36.19 4.93
CA VAL A 23 20.10 -35.59 5.01
C VAL A 23 20.21 -34.11 4.70
N LYS A 24 19.42 -33.62 3.74
CA LYS A 24 19.41 -32.21 3.34
C LYS A 24 18.77 -31.35 4.44
N CYS A 25 19.46 -30.29 4.85
CA CYS A 25 18.90 -29.28 5.74
C CYS A 25 17.84 -28.44 5.00
N ARG A 26 16.97 -27.80 5.77
CA ARG A 26 15.96 -26.87 5.25
C ARG A 26 16.61 -25.71 4.51
N GLU A 27 15.88 -25.08 3.57
CA GLU A 27 16.44 -24.03 2.71
C GLU A 27 16.88 -22.77 3.47
N ASP A 28 16.31 -22.55 4.67
CA ASP A 28 16.60 -21.43 5.58
C ASP A 28 17.67 -21.77 6.63
N SER A 29 18.35 -22.93 6.51
CA SER A 29 19.25 -23.48 7.53
C SER A 29 20.66 -23.67 7.00
N TYR A 30 21.63 -23.50 7.88
CA TYR A 30 23.06 -23.81 7.65
C TYR A 30 23.53 -24.98 8.52
N VAL A 31 24.62 -25.59 8.16
CA VAL A 31 25.20 -26.75 8.87
C VAL A 31 26.24 -26.26 9.85
N LEU A 32 26.07 -26.60 11.14
CA LEU A 32 27.04 -26.36 12.18
C LEU A 32 27.20 -27.66 13.04
N ASN A 33 28.39 -28.23 13.10
CA ASN A 33 28.69 -29.44 13.86
C ASN A 33 27.70 -30.59 13.59
N ASP A 34 27.50 -30.93 12.30
CA ASP A 34 26.55 -31.97 11.86
C ASP A 34 25.10 -31.76 12.34
N THR A 35 24.72 -30.52 12.66
CA THR A 35 23.34 -30.12 12.98
C THR A 35 22.85 -29.00 12.06
N CYS A 36 21.58 -29.05 11.65
CA CYS A 36 20.94 -27.95 10.93
C CYS A 36 20.50 -26.85 11.91
N LYS A 37 21.00 -25.63 11.74
CA LYS A 37 20.53 -24.45 12.48
C LYS A 37 19.85 -23.49 11.50
N SER A 38 18.64 -23.04 11.85
CA SER A 38 17.93 -21.99 11.08
C SER A 38 18.61 -20.63 11.28
N CYS A 39 18.66 -19.85 10.22
CA CYS A 39 19.10 -18.45 10.30
C CYS A 39 18.02 -17.58 10.98
N ASP A 40 18.46 -16.52 11.65
CA ASP A 40 17.58 -15.54 12.24
C ASP A 40 16.80 -14.78 11.14
N PRO A 41 15.61 -14.21 11.46
CA PRO A 41 14.84 -13.41 10.50
C PRO A 41 15.69 -12.28 9.91
N GLY A 42 15.74 -12.20 8.57
CA GLY A 42 16.56 -11.23 7.84
C GLY A 42 17.94 -11.73 7.44
N TYR A 43 18.28 -12.99 7.73
CA TYR A 43 19.49 -13.65 7.28
C TYR A 43 19.16 -14.86 6.42
N ALA A 44 19.99 -15.12 5.40
CA ALA A 44 19.91 -16.31 4.57
C ALA A 44 21.21 -17.14 4.68
N PRO A 45 21.15 -18.45 4.51
CA PRO A 45 22.36 -19.26 4.51
C PRO A 45 23.29 -18.89 3.34
N ASP A 46 24.58 -18.83 3.62
CA ASP A 46 25.60 -18.59 2.63
C ASP A 46 25.76 -19.81 1.70
N ASN A 47 26.32 -19.58 0.49
CA ASN A 47 26.73 -20.65 -0.41
C ASN A 47 28.19 -21.00 -0.09
N PRO A 48 28.52 -22.03 0.69
CA PRO A 48 28.05 -23.41 0.74
C PRO A 48 27.21 -23.84 1.96
N LYS A 49 26.45 -22.96 2.59
CA LYS A 49 25.59 -23.24 3.77
C LYS A 49 26.36 -23.53 5.05
N THR A 50 27.44 -22.81 5.29
CA THR A 50 28.27 -22.90 6.51
C THR A 50 27.96 -21.80 7.53
N GLY A 51 27.23 -20.76 7.13
CA GLY A 51 26.87 -19.63 7.97
C GLY A 51 25.64 -18.87 7.46
N CYS A 52 25.25 -17.81 8.17
CA CYS A 52 24.16 -16.92 7.76
C CYS A 52 24.71 -15.56 7.33
N VAL A 53 24.26 -15.06 6.19
CA VAL A 53 24.58 -13.74 5.64
C VAL A 53 23.34 -12.87 5.70
N LYS A 54 23.51 -11.62 6.05
CA LYS A 54 22.39 -10.66 6.06
C LYS A 54 21.84 -10.50 4.66
N ILE A 55 20.54 -10.72 4.49
CA ILE A 55 19.86 -10.49 3.21
C ILE A 55 19.98 -9.01 2.87
N LYS A 56 20.65 -8.71 1.76
CA LYS A 56 20.70 -7.35 1.23
C LYS A 56 19.36 -7.09 0.56
N ALA A 57 18.60 -6.15 1.13
CA ALA A 57 17.36 -5.70 0.50
C ALA A 57 17.70 -5.07 -0.86
N GLU A 58 17.24 -5.68 -1.94
CA GLU A 58 17.30 -5.06 -3.26
C GLU A 58 16.30 -3.91 -3.28
N THR A 59 16.82 -2.70 -3.31
CA THR A 59 16.02 -1.48 -3.52
C THR A 59 16.09 -1.11 -4.99
N ILE A 60 14.96 -0.67 -5.53
CA ILE A 60 14.90 -0.17 -6.91
C ILE A 60 15.68 1.14 -6.96
N ASP A 61 16.70 1.22 -7.80
CA ASP A 61 17.42 2.46 -8.02
C ASP A 61 16.52 3.51 -8.68
N TRP A 62 16.59 4.75 -8.19
CA TRP A 62 15.80 5.88 -8.69
C TRP A 62 15.98 6.15 -10.19
N LEU A 63 17.15 5.82 -10.72
CA LEU A 63 17.49 5.96 -12.15
C LEU A 63 17.07 4.74 -13.00
N SER A 64 16.52 3.70 -12.41
CA SER A 64 15.97 2.57 -13.14
C SER A 64 14.76 3.00 -13.98
N PRO A 65 14.61 2.53 -15.24
CA PRO A 65 13.46 2.85 -16.07
C PRO A 65 12.14 2.45 -15.42
N TRP A 66 12.12 1.41 -14.61
CA TRP A 66 10.95 0.98 -13.83
C TRP A 66 10.53 1.98 -12.75
N ALA A 67 11.47 2.77 -12.22
CA ALA A 67 11.19 3.85 -11.27
C ALA A 67 10.89 5.17 -11.99
N MET A 68 11.64 5.51 -13.03
CA MET A 68 11.54 6.79 -13.73
C MET A 68 10.19 6.97 -14.44
N VAL A 69 9.66 5.94 -15.09
CA VAL A 69 8.38 6.05 -15.81
C VAL A 69 7.22 6.45 -14.90
N PRO A 70 6.91 5.75 -13.80
CA PRO A 70 5.83 6.15 -12.91
C PRO A 70 6.08 7.50 -12.21
N LEU A 71 7.35 7.85 -11.93
CA LEU A 71 7.68 9.15 -11.33
C LEU A 71 7.38 10.32 -12.28
N VAL A 72 7.74 10.21 -13.56
CA VAL A 72 7.45 11.25 -14.55
C VAL A 72 5.94 11.43 -14.70
N PHE A 73 5.17 10.34 -14.83
CA PHE A 73 3.71 10.40 -14.91
C PHE A 73 3.09 11.02 -13.64
N SER A 74 3.58 10.65 -12.46
CA SER A 74 3.10 11.22 -11.20
C SER A 74 3.42 12.71 -11.08
N SER A 75 4.61 13.13 -11.51
CA SER A 75 5.00 14.56 -11.51
C SER A 75 4.11 15.39 -12.42
N ILE A 76 3.86 14.91 -13.63
CA ILE A 76 2.93 15.55 -14.57
C ILE A 76 1.52 15.60 -13.97
N GLY A 77 1.05 14.50 -13.36
CA GLY A 77 -0.24 14.42 -12.70
C GLY A 77 -0.38 15.43 -11.55
N ILE A 78 0.67 15.59 -10.73
CA ILE A 78 0.71 16.62 -9.67
C ILE A 78 0.56 18.01 -10.25
N CYS A 79 1.31 18.35 -11.31
CA CYS A 79 1.23 19.66 -11.97
C CYS A 79 -0.20 19.94 -12.48
N PHE A 80 -0.83 18.99 -13.16
CA PHE A 80 -2.21 19.14 -13.63
C PHE A 80 -3.20 19.26 -12.47
N THR A 81 -3.04 18.49 -11.40
CA THR A 81 -3.92 18.56 -10.23
C THR A 81 -3.82 19.92 -9.53
N ILE A 82 -2.60 20.43 -9.34
CA ILE A 82 -2.36 21.75 -8.76
C ILE A 82 -2.97 22.84 -9.66
N PHE A 83 -2.72 22.78 -10.98
CA PHE A 83 -3.30 23.72 -11.94
C PHE A 83 -4.82 23.74 -11.86
N THR A 84 -5.45 22.56 -11.89
CA THR A 84 -6.92 22.45 -11.78
C THR A 84 -7.41 23.02 -10.45
N THR A 85 -6.73 22.74 -9.36
CA THR A 85 -7.07 23.27 -8.03
C THR A 85 -6.99 24.80 -8.00
N CYS A 86 -5.94 25.39 -8.59
CA CYS A 86 -5.82 26.84 -8.73
C CYS A 86 -6.96 27.46 -9.54
N VAL A 87 -7.35 26.82 -10.65
CA VAL A 87 -8.50 27.26 -11.45
C VAL A 87 -9.80 27.22 -10.63
N PHE A 88 -10.03 26.14 -9.86
CA PHE A 88 -11.20 26.04 -8.99
C PHE A 88 -11.22 27.11 -7.89
N ILE A 89 -10.07 27.43 -7.31
CA ILE A 89 -9.95 28.49 -6.30
C ILE A 89 -10.23 29.85 -6.93
N ARG A 90 -9.66 30.13 -8.11
CA ARG A 90 -9.81 31.42 -8.82
C ARG A 90 -11.26 31.68 -9.21
N TYR A 91 -11.95 30.68 -9.72
CA TYR A 91 -13.32 30.77 -10.21
C TYR A 91 -14.36 30.24 -9.22
N ASN A 92 -14.03 30.18 -7.95
CA ASN A 92 -14.84 29.60 -6.87
C ASN A 92 -16.25 30.23 -6.75
N LYS A 93 -16.43 31.50 -7.15
CA LYS A 93 -17.70 32.23 -7.04
C LYS A 93 -18.65 31.94 -8.22
N THR A 94 -18.20 31.28 -9.28
CA THR A 94 -19.03 31.02 -10.46
C THR A 94 -20.17 30.02 -10.16
N PRO A 95 -21.35 30.24 -10.78
CA PRO A 95 -22.50 29.34 -10.52
C PRO A 95 -22.25 27.90 -10.97
N VAL A 96 -21.41 27.69 -11.98
CA VAL A 96 -21.04 26.37 -12.49
C VAL A 96 -20.31 25.55 -11.41
N ILE A 97 -19.31 26.13 -10.75
CA ILE A 97 -18.54 25.46 -9.69
C ILE A 97 -19.41 25.20 -8.47
N LYS A 98 -20.31 26.13 -8.10
CA LYS A 98 -21.28 25.93 -7.01
C LYS A 98 -22.25 24.80 -7.32
N ALA A 99 -22.74 24.71 -8.55
CA ALA A 99 -23.63 23.64 -8.99
C ALA A 99 -22.96 22.27 -9.02
N SER A 100 -21.66 22.21 -9.35
CA SER A 100 -20.86 20.99 -9.42
C SER A 100 -20.58 20.32 -8.04
N GLY A 101 -20.91 21.00 -6.91
CA GLY A 101 -20.59 20.50 -5.57
C GLY A 101 -19.13 20.76 -5.21
N ARG A 102 -18.82 22.03 -5.06
CA ARG A 102 -17.46 22.56 -4.81
C ARG A 102 -16.65 21.78 -3.81
N GLU A 103 -17.22 21.50 -2.65
CA GLU A 103 -16.57 20.82 -1.54
C GLU A 103 -16.13 19.39 -1.91
N LEU A 104 -16.97 18.66 -2.64
CA LEU A 104 -16.68 17.31 -3.09
C LEU A 104 -15.59 17.29 -4.19
N CYS A 105 -15.54 18.34 -5.03
CA CYS A 105 -14.47 18.48 -6.02
C CYS A 105 -13.12 18.73 -5.35
N TYR A 106 -13.06 19.55 -4.30
CA TYR A 106 -11.82 19.75 -3.55
C TYR A 106 -11.37 18.48 -2.83
N MET A 107 -12.30 17.73 -2.23
CA MET A 107 -11.97 16.42 -1.61
C MET A 107 -11.41 15.45 -2.65
N LEU A 108 -12.00 15.37 -3.83
CA LEU A 108 -11.53 14.52 -4.91
C LEU A 108 -10.12 14.93 -5.38
N LEU A 109 -9.88 16.22 -5.62
CA LEU A 109 -8.58 16.75 -6.03
C LEU A 109 -7.50 16.49 -4.97
N THR A 110 -7.84 16.65 -3.69
CA THR A 110 -6.93 16.31 -2.58
C THR A 110 -6.60 14.83 -2.56
N GLY A 111 -7.60 13.95 -2.72
CA GLY A 111 -7.39 12.51 -2.81
C GLY A 111 -6.47 12.10 -3.97
N ILE A 112 -6.68 12.68 -5.14
CA ILE A 112 -5.86 12.45 -6.34
C ILE A 112 -4.42 12.92 -6.10
N LEU A 113 -4.23 14.11 -5.52
CA LEU A 113 -2.91 14.65 -5.20
C LEU A 113 -2.17 13.73 -4.23
N CYS A 114 -2.84 13.25 -3.18
CA CYS A 114 -2.28 12.28 -2.25
C CYS A 114 -1.89 10.95 -2.93
N CYS A 115 -2.71 10.45 -3.88
CA CYS A 115 -2.37 9.25 -4.65
C CYS A 115 -1.06 9.44 -5.45
N TYR A 116 -0.88 10.58 -6.11
CA TYR A 116 0.38 10.87 -6.81
C TYR A 116 1.56 10.99 -5.86
N CYS A 117 1.38 11.58 -4.67
CA CYS A 117 2.45 11.65 -3.66
C CYS A 117 2.85 10.25 -3.16
N MET A 118 1.91 9.31 -3.06
CA MET A 118 2.24 7.93 -2.67
C MET A 118 3.16 7.24 -3.67
N SER A 119 3.16 7.60 -4.95
CA SER A 119 4.10 7.05 -5.94
C SER A 119 5.57 7.34 -5.59
N PHE A 120 5.85 8.46 -4.95
CA PHE A 120 7.20 8.77 -4.47
C PHE A 120 7.56 7.99 -3.21
N VAL A 121 6.59 7.75 -2.33
CA VAL A 121 6.80 6.99 -1.08
C VAL A 121 7.15 5.52 -1.37
N ILE A 122 6.63 4.94 -2.46
CA ILE A 122 6.94 3.56 -2.90
C ILE A 122 8.43 3.36 -3.17
N LEU A 123 9.13 4.40 -3.66
CA LEU A 123 10.54 4.34 -4.02
C LEU A 123 11.50 4.60 -2.84
N VAL A 124 10.97 5.04 -1.70
CA VAL A 124 11.77 5.22 -0.49
C VAL A 124 12.22 3.86 0.03
N PRO A 125 13.48 3.70 0.46
CA PRO A 125 13.97 2.46 1.03
C PRO A 125 13.06 1.97 2.18
N PRO A 126 12.84 0.66 2.30
CA PRO A 126 11.87 0.08 3.22
C PRO A 126 12.27 0.35 4.67
N ASN A 127 11.54 1.24 5.30
CA ASN A 127 11.57 1.54 6.73
C ASN A 127 10.19 1.22 7.33
N ILE A 128 10.13 1.07 8.65
CA ILE A 128 8.86 0.84 9.36
C ILE A 128 7.85 1.94 9.03
N LEU A 129 8.31 3.19 8.97
CA LEU A 129 7.48 4.35 8.65
C LEU A 129 6.97 4.32 7.20
N SER A 130 7.86 4.06 6.21
CA SER A 130 7.46 4.00 4.80
C SER A 130 6.50 2.86 4.53
N CYS A 131 6.70 1.70 5.17
CA CYS A 131 5.81 0.56 5.05
C CYS A 131 4.41 0.86 5.65
N ALA A 132 4.35 1.49 6.81
CA ALA A 132 3.09 1.92 7.43
C ALA A 132 2.37 2.98 6.58
N LEU A 133 3.10 3.98 6.07
CA LEU A 133 2.56 5.01 5.18
C LEU A 133 1.99 4.43 3.89
N LEU A 134 2.68 3.49 3.25
CA LEU A 134 2.18 2.84 2.04
C LEU A 134 0.90 2.06 2.31
N ARG A 135 0.90 1.27 3.38
CA ARG A 135 -0.24 0.40 3.70
C ARG A 135 -1.51 1.19 4.04
N VAL A 136 -1.37 2.21 4.90
CA VAL A 136 -2.50 3.05 5.33
C VAL A 136 -2.78 4.13 4.30
N GLY A 137 -1.76 4.76 3.74
CA GLY A 137 -1.86 5.91 2.86
C GLY A 137 -2.58 5.60 1.55
N ILE A 138 -2.23 4.51 0.87
CA ILE A 138 -2.90 4.13 -0.39
C ILE A 138 -4.39 3.89 -0.15
N GLY A 139 -4.73 3.09 0.88
CA GLY A 139 -6.12 2.81 1.21
C GLY A 139 -6.91 4.06 1.56
N LEU A 140 -6.29 4.99 2.29
CA LEU A 140 -6.90 6.27 2.68
C LEU A 140 -7.12 7.17 1.47
N CYS A 141 -6.14 7.33 0.58
CA CYS A 141 -6.26 8.15 -0.63
C CYS A 141 -7.38 7.64 -1.55
N LEU A 142 -7.42 6.33 -1.77
CA LEU A 142 -8.48 5.70 -2.58
C LEU A 142 -9.85 5.86 -1.90
N SER A 143 -9.94 5.71 -0.59
CA SER A 143 -11.18 5.90 0.16
C SER A 143 -11.73 7.33 0.02
N ILE A 144 -10.86 8.34 0.07
CA ILE A 144 -11.23 9.74 -0.17
C ILE A 144 -11.80 9.92 -1.58
N CYS A 145 -11.11 9.43 -2.60
CA CYS A 145 -11.53 9.54 -3.99
C CYS A 145 -12.89 8.86 -4.23
N TYR A 146 -13.02 7.60 -3.81
CA TYR A 146 -14.27 6.84 -4.00
C TYR A 146 -15.43 7.44 -3.21
N SER A 147 -15.20 7.91 -1.99
CA SER A 147 -16.21 8.57 -1.17
C SER A 147 -16.73 9.84 -1.85
N ALA A 148 -15.84 10.68 -2.37
CA ALA A 148 -16.21 11.90 -3.08
C ALA A 148 -17.03 11.62 -4.34
N ILE A 149 -16.60 10.65 -5.16
CA ILE A 149 -17.31 10.24 -6.39
C ILE A 149 -18.68 9.66 -6.04
N PHE A 150 -18.74 8.75 -5.08
CA PHE A 150 -19.98 8.09 -4.66
C PHE A 150 -21.04 9.11 -4.18
N ILE A 151 -20.62 10.05 -3.34
CA ILE A 151 -21.53 11.08 -2.81
C ILE A 151 -21.99 12.02 -3.93
N LYS A 152 -21.08 12.38 -4.86
CA LYS A 152 -21.42 13.20 -6.01
C LYS A 152 -22.45 12.50 -6.90
N THR A 153 -22.25 11.24 -7.21
CA THR A 153 -23.17 10.43 -8.02
C THR A 153 -24.52 10.26 -7.33
N ASN A 154 -24.52 9.96 -6.03
CA ASN A 154 -25.74 9.81 -5.25
C ASN A 154 -26.55 11.13 -5.18
N ARG A 155 -25.86 12.27 -5.05
CA ARG A 155 -26.50 13.58 -5.11
C ARG A 155 -27.23 13.79 -6.44
N ILE A 156 -26.56 13.52 -7.55
CA ILE A 156 -27.12 13.67 -8.90
C ILE A 156 -28.32 12.74 -9.05
N SER A 157 -28.20 11.48 -8.70
CA SER A 157 -29.29 10.49 -8.74
C SER A 157 -30.51 10.94 -7.95
N ARG A 158 -30.32 11.48 -6.74
CA ARG A 158 -31.41 11.98 -5.90
C ARG A 158 -32.11 13.19 -6.50
N ILE A 159 -31.36 14.12 -7.09
CA ILE A 159 -31.92 15.28 -7.76
C ILE A 159 -32.82 14.84 -8.92
N PHE A 160 -32.34 13.92 -9.76
CA PHE A 160 -33.14 13.39 -10.86
C PHE A 160 -34.37 12.61 -10.41
N ASN A 161 -34.24 11.70 -9.45
CA ASN A 161 -35.34 10.88 -8.96
C ASN A 161 -36.45 11.70 -8.26
N GLN A 162 -36.10 12.79 -7.60
CA GLN A 162 -37.08 13.66 -6.93
C GLN A 162 -37.64 14.73 -7.85
N GLY A 163 -36.89 15.20 -8.86
CA GLY A 163 -37.40 16.10 -9.87
C GLY A 163 -38.60 15.51 -10.64
N VAL A 164 -38.69 14.18 -10.69
CA VAL A 164 -39.83 13.44 -11.28
C VAL A 164 -40.99 13.26 -10.27
N LYS A 165 -40.74 13.27 -8.95
CA LYS A 165 -41.75 12.88 -7.94
C LYS A 165 -42.28 14.00 -7.06
N SER A 166 -41.55 15.09 -6.83
CA SER A 166 -41.95 16.14 -5.88
C SER A 166 -41.14 17.44 -6.06
N ILE A 167 -41.78 18.57 -5.73
CA ILE A 167 -41.20 19.93 -5.76
C ILE A 167 -40.28 20.19 -4.54
N GLN A 168 -40.28 19.31 -3.54
CA GLN A 168 -39.48 19.50 -2.32
C GLN A 168 -37.99 19.13 -2.52
N ARG A 169 -37.12 19.90 -1.88
CA ARG A 169 -35.66 19.64 -1.92
C ARG A 169 -35.32 18.29 -1.25
N PRO A 170 -34.50 17.47 -1.90
CA PRO A 170 -34.07 16.18 -1.34
C PRO A 170 -33.31 16.34 -0.02
N LEU A 171 -33.62 15.48 0.95
CA LEU A 171 -32.85 15.35 2.19
C LEU A 171 -31.38 14.98 1.89
N TYR A 172 -30.45 15.48 2.70
CA TYR A 172 -29.00 15.21 2.59
C TYR A 172 -28.31 15.70 1.30
N THR A 173 -28.85 16.73 0.64
CA THR A 173 -28.22 17.42 -0.51
C THR A 173 -27.40 18.65 -0.10
N SER A 174 -27.44 19.02 1.18
CA SER A 174 -26.68 20.15 1.71
C SER A 174 -25.16 19.84 1.67
N PRO A 175 -24.29 20.82 1.39
CA PRO A 175 -22.83 20.62 1.36
C PRO A 175 -22.30 20.04 2.67
N VAL A 176 -22.81 20.52 3.80
CA VAL A 176 -22.38 20.08 5.14
C VAL A 176 -22.71 18.62 5.36
N SER A 177 -23.94 18.15 5.04
CA SER A 177 -24.30 16.75 5.21
C SER A 177 -23.48 15.82 4.31
N GLN A 178 -23.09 16.27 3.12
CA GLN A 178 -22.25 15.49 2.20
C GLN A 178 -20.82 15.31 2.72
N VAL A 179 -20.23 16.39 3.24
CA VAL A 179 -18.90 16.33 3.88
C VAL A 179 -18.94 15.44 5.12
N THR A 180 -19.98 15.53 5.95
CA THR A 180 -20.13 14.70 7.15
C THR A 180 -20.24 13.21 6.80
N ILE A 181 -21.04 12.84 5.80
CA ILE A 181 -21.17 11.45 5.32
C ILE A 181 -19.84 10.94 4.75
N SER A 182 -19.13 11.79 4.00
CA SER A 182 -17.81 11.45 3.45
C SER A 182 -16.80 11.21 4.57
N SER A 183 -16.72 12.10 5.54
CA SER A 183 -15.82 11.99 6.69
C SER A 183 -16.12 10.72 7.50
N GLY A 184 -17.39 10.38 7.73
CA GLY A 184 -17.78 9.16 8.42
C GLY A 184 -17.28 7.89 7.70
N LYS A 185 -17.35 7.84 6.36
CA LYS A 185 -16.84 6.73 5.57
C LYS A 185 -15.30 6.62 5.65
N ILE A 186 -14.61 7.75 5.58
CA ILE A 186 -13.14 7.81 5.69
C ILE A 186 -12.71 7.35 7.09
N PHE A 187 -13.37 7.85 8.16
CA PHE A 187 -13.09 7.43 9.53
C PHE A 187 -13.29 5.93 9.73
N ASN A 188 -14.38 5.38 9.21
CA ASN A 188 -14.64 3.95 9.28
C ASN A 188 -13.55 3.13 8.56
N HIS A 189 -13.11 3.58 7.39
CA HIS A 189 -12.02 2.94 6.65
C HIS A 189 -10.70 2.98 7.44
N ILE A 190 -10.34 4.13 8.03
CA ILE A 190 -9.14 4.27 8.87
C ILE A 190 -9.21 3.33 10.07
N TYR A 191 -10.36 3.23 10.71
CA TYR A 191 -10.58 2.35 11.86
C TYR A 191 -10.36 0.88 11.49
N TYR A 192 -10.93 0.40 10.37
CA TYR A 192 -10.70 -0.96 9.87
C TYR A 192 -9.25 -1.21 9.50
N GLN A 193 -8.58 -0.28 8.86
CA GLN A 193 -7.16 -0.39 8.50
C GLN A 193 -6.27 -0.48 9.74
N ASN A 194 -6.54 0.30 10.78
CA ASN A 194 -5.80 0.25 12.03
C ASN A 194 -6.01 -1.09 12.78
N ILE A 195 -7.24 -1.61 12.82
CA ILE A 195 -7.51 -2.94 13.39
C ILE A 195 -6.74 -4.02 12.63
N LEU A 196 -6.74 -3.98 11.30
CA LEU A 196 -6.05 -4.95 10.46
C LEU A 196 -4.52 -4.88 10.66
N LEU A 197 -4.00 -3.69 10.92
CA LEU A 197 -2.59 -3.45 11.25
C LEU A 197 -2.22 -4.08 12.60
N ILE A 198 -3.04 -3.88 13.61
CA ILE A 198 -2.86 -4.46 14.95
C ILE A 198 -2.93 -5.99 14.87
N LEU A 199 -3.93 -6.53 14.18
CA LEU A 199 -4.07 -7.98 14.03
C LEU A 199 -2.88 -8.63 13.31
N ASN A 200 -2.32 -7.98 12.27
CA ASN A 200 -1.12 -8.48 11.58
C ASN A 200 0.19 -8.28 12.37
N TYR A 201 0.18 -7.49 13.44
CA TYR A 201 1.34 -7.34 14.33
C TYR A 201 1.33 -8.37 15.46
N PHE A 202 0.16 -8.94 15.76
CA PHE A 202 -0.04 -9.96 16.79
C PHE A 202 0.00 -11.42 16.26
N PHE A 203 -0.06 -11.62 14.95
CA PHE A 203 0.08 -12.90 14.28
C PHE A 203 1.33 -12.91 13.38
#